data_cf6fce5abd32f942d539d58790c4ea52
#
_entry.id   cf6fce5abd32f942d539d58790c4ea52
#
_cell.length_a   1.000
_cell.length_b   1.000
_cell.length_c   1.000
_cell.angle_alpha   90.00
_cell.angle_beta   90.00
_cell.angle_gamma   90.00
#
_symmetry.space_group_name_H-M   'P 1'
#
loop_
_entity.id
_entity.type
_entity.pdbx_description
1 polymer ?
#
loop_
_entity_poly.entity_id
_entity_poly.type
_entity_poly.pdbx_seq_one_letter_code
_entity_poly.pdbx_strand_id
1 'polypeptide(L)'
;MPVAVIFILAVGIGVGRAIPDVPVPRIDGPWWQVAGNPMDHRYATERQEPVDFAVWQAADGTWQLWSCLRNTTAGGKGGLTRFFYRWEGRRLTDPNWQPMGIAMEADPAVGETPGGLQAPHVVKLGDTWHMFFGDWVNICHAVSSDGKTFTRVIQPNGKTGMFSEGPDVNTRDIMLLHHGDRWHAYYTCHPNNQGMDCLRTTGDFARWSDSTVVAFGGQAGTGPWSAECPHVVKLGDNDFYLFRTQSYGGPEKGDIRKRGPAKTSVYHSADPAMFGINQDGKYLLCTLSVAAPEIILHEGQYYIAALNEGALDGIRIAKLKWAKP
;
A
#
# COMPACT_ATOMS: atom_id res chain seq x y z
N MET A 1 -63.97 -7.98 30.37
CA MET A 1 -63.22 -9.00 29.67
C MET A 1 -61.80 -8.46 29.44
N PRO A 2 -60.75 -9.00 30.03
CA PRO A 2 -59.39 -8.49 29.82
C PRO A 2 -58.83 -9.08 28.52
N VAL A 3 -58.27 -8.22 27.68
CA VAL A 3 -57.53 -8.55 26.46
C VAL A 3 -56.10 -8.97 26.83
N ALA A 4 -55.77 -10.21 26.55
CA ALA A 4 -54.41 -10.70 26.75
C ALA A 4 -53.53 -10.24 25.56
N VAL A 5 -52.46 -9.48 25.83
CA VAL A 5 -51.43 -9.11 24.86
C VAL A 5 -50.37 -10.23 24.86
N ILE A 6 -50.28 -10.94 23.78
CA ILE A 6 -49.23 -11.97 23.58
C ILE A 6 -47.99 -11.24 23.04
N PHE A 7 -46.90 -11.21 23.82
CA PHE A 7 -45.58 -10.83 23.34
C PHE A 7 -44.93 -12.02 22.62
N ILE A 8 -44.75 -11.90 21.30
CA ILE A 8 -43.92 -12.82 20.53
C ILE A 8 -42.46 -12.39 20.67
N LEU A 9 -41.67 -13.12 21.44
CA LEU A 9 -40.21 -12.99 21.44
C LEU A 9 -39.69 -13.53 20.09
N ALA A 10 -39.23 -12.66 19.21
CA ALA A 10 -38.45 -13.05 18.04
C ALA A 10 -37.03 -13.44 18.50
N VAL A 11 -36.76 -14.74 18.59
CA VAL A 11 -35.41 -15.25 18.77
C VAL A 11 -34.67 -15.03 17.44
N GLY A 12 -33.84 -14.00 17.41
CA GLY A 12 -32.93 -13.77 16.30
C GLY A 12 -31.90 -14.91 16.26
N ILE A 13 -32.07 -15.84 15.32
CA ILE A 13 -31.03 -16.82 14.99
C ILE A 13 -29.89 -16.02 14.36
N GLY A 14 -28.82 -15.80 15.13
CA GLY A 14 -27.57 -15.28 14.61
C GLY A 14 -27.07 -16.25 13.55
N VAL A 15 -27.17 -15.87 12.29
CA VAL A 15 -26.56 -16.62 11.18
C VAL A 15 -25.05 -16.52 11.40
N GLY A 16 -24.48 -17.60 11.94
CA GLY A 16 -23.02 -17.72 12.05
C GLY A 16 -22.42 -17.49 10.67
N ARG A 17 -21.47 -16.54 10.58
CA ARG A 17 -20.73 -16.26 9.37
C ARG A 17 -20.04 -17.56 8.93
N ALA A 18 -20.40 -18.11 7.79
CA ALA A 18 -19.60 -19.16 7.15
C ALA A 18 -18.27 -18.49 6.75
N ILE A 19 -17.19 -18.85 7.41
CA ILE A 19 -15.83 -18.46 6.98
C ILE A 19 -15.64 -19.12 5.61
N PRO A 20 -15.30 -18.36 4.55
CA PRO A 20 -15.02 -18.97 3.26
C PRO A 20 -13.93 -20.04 3.41
N ASP A 21 -14.08 -21.19 2.79
CA ASP A 21 -13.05 -22.26 2.76
C ASP A 21 -11.94 -21.86 1.78
N VAL A 22 -11.31 -20.71 2.06
CA VAL A 22 -10.20 -20.15 1.28
C VAL A 22 -8.99 -19.98 2.19
N PRO A 23 -7.76 -20.08 1.63
CA PRO A 23 -6.55 -19.90 2.40
C PRO A 23 -6.48 -18.52 3.10
N VAL A 24 -6.02 -18.51 4.33
CA VAL A 24 -5.85 -17.30 5.15
C VAL A 24 -4.35 -17.00 5.30
N PRO A 25 -3.90 -15.76 5.03
CA PRO A 25 -2.50 -15.42 5.21
C PRO A 25 -2.15 -15.39 6.70
N ARG A 26 -0.99 -15.96 7.03
CA ARG A 26 -0.44 -15.97 8.40
C ARG A 26 1.06 -15.71 8.35
N ILE A 27 1.56 -14.89 9.25
CA ILE A 27 2.99 -14.69 9.44
C ILE A 27 3.59 -16.00 9.95
N ASP A 28 4.70 -16.45 9.33
CA ASP A 28 5.33 -17.73 9.58
C ASP A 28 6.78 -17.55 10.06
N GLY A 29 6.97 -17.57 11.35
CA GLY A 29 8.27 -17.42 12.01
C GLY A 29 8.61 -15.98 12.42
N PRO A 30 9.89 -15.72 12.75
CA PRO A 30 10.33 -14.42 13.24
C PRO A 30 10.42 -13.38 12.13
N TRP A 31 10.33 -12.11 12.53
CA TRP A 31 10.66 -10.96 11.71
C TRP A 31 12.16 -10.69 11.75
N TRP A 32 12.72 -10.19 10.64
CA TRP A 32 14.05 -9.60 10.58
C TRP A 32 13.97 -8.19 9.97
N GLN A 33 14.67 -7.26 10.56
CA GLN A 33 14.72 -5.88 10.08
C GLN A 33 15.70 -5.79 8.90
N VAL A 34 15.25 -5.24 7.77
CA VAL A 34 16.06 -5.03 6.56
C VAL A 34 16.50 -3.59 6.42
N ALA A 35 15.68 -2.62 6.82
CA ALA A 35 15.97 -1.20 6.74
C ALA A 35 15.71 -0.54 8.08
N GLY A 36 16.66 0.26 8.55
CA GLY A 36 16.52 1.12 9.73
C GLY A 36 16.11 2.53 9.33
N ASN A 37 16.15 3.46 10.32
CA ASN A 37 15.92 4.89 10.09
C ASN A 37 17.28 5.57 9.85
N PRO A 38 17.63 5.97 8.60
CA PRO A 38 18.96 6.50 8.29
C PRO A 38 19.07 7.97 8.72
N MET A 39 20.18 8.31 9.39
CA MET A 39 20.45 9.68 9.86
C MET A 39 21.61 10.36 9.10
N ASP A 40 22.17 9.71 8.10
CA ASP A 40 23.40 10.12 7.40
C ASP A 40 23.15 10.95 6.12
N HIS A 41 22.02 11.63 6.04
CA HIS A 41 21.67 12.44 4.87
C HIS A 41 21.32 13.90 5.25
N ARG A 42 21.38 14.80 4.24
CA ARG A 42 21.24 16.25 4.41
C ARG A 42 19.89 16.73 4.96
N TYR A 43 18.86 15.92 4.93
CA TYR A 43 17.49 16.27 5.35
C TYR A 43 17.07 15.62 6.66
N ALA A 44 18.00 15.01 7.40
CA ALA A 44 17.70 14.24 8.60
C ALA A 44 17.09 15.10 9.71
N THR A 45 16.13 14.53 10.42
CA THR A 45 15.54 15.06 11.66
C THR A 45 15.35 13.95 12.67
N GLU A 46 15.32 14.28 13.95
CA GLU A 46 15.03 13.31 15.03
C GLU A 46 13.64 12.68 14.92
N ARG A 47 12.73 13.30 14.15
CA ARG A 47 11.34 12.80 13.99
C ARG A 47 11.07 12.15 12.65
N GLN A 48 12.09 12.02 11.82
CA GLN A 48 11.93 11.36 10.53
C GLN A 48 11.62 9.87 10.72
N GLU A 49 10.96 9.31 9.74
CA GLU A 49 10.59 7.90 9.76
C GLU A 49 10.48 7.35 8.33
N PRO A 50 10.98 6.14 8.06
CA PRO A 50 10.71 5.42 6.81
C PRO A 50 9.27 4.90 6.82
N VAL A 51 8.55 5.17 5.74
CA VAL A 51 7.18 4.70 5.52
C VAL A 51 7.00 4.33 4.05
N ASP A 52 5.95 3.64 3.71
CA ASP A 52 5.53 3.36 2.34
C ASP A 52 6.71 3.04 1.41
N PHE A 53 6.94 1.79 1.16
CA PHE A 53 8.15 1.29 0.52
C PHE A 53 7.82 0.28 -0.57
N ALA A 54 8.79 -0.06 -1.39
CA ALA A 54 8.76 -1.20 -2.31
C ALA A 54 10.02 -2.05 -2.17
N VAL A 55 9.88 -3.35 -2.44
CA VAL A 55 10.98 -4.33 -2.42
C VAL A 55 11.00 -5.10 -3.74
N TRP A 56 12.15 -5.13 -4.43
CA TRP A 56 12.31 -5.86 -5.70
C TRP A 56 13.73 -6.34 -5.89
N GLN A 57 13.93 -7.23 -6.87
CA GLN A 57 15.25 -7.67 -7.26
C GLN A 57 15.74 -6.92 -8.51
N ALA A 58 16.95 -6.36 -8.44
CA ALA A 58 17.61 -5.66 -9.55
C ALA A 58 18.24 -6.66 -10.55
N ALA A 59 18.76 -6.14 -11.67
CA ALA A 59 19.34 -6.93 -12.75
C ALA A 59 20.56 -7.76 -12.31
N ASP A 60 21.34 -7.26 -11.36
CA ASP A 60 22.51 -7.94 -10.81
C ASP A 60 22.18 -8.96 -9.72
N GLY A 61 20.89 -9.19 -9.45
CA GLY A 61 20.40 -10.12 -8.44
C GLY A 61 20.35 -9.55 -7.02
N THR A 62 20.83 -8.34 -6.78
CA THR A 62 20.69 -7.70 -5.46
C THR A 62 19.23 -7.27 -5.20
N TRP A 63 18.86 -7.31 -3.94
CA TRP A 63 17.56 -6.82 -3.50
C TRP A 63 17.61 -5.31 -3.23
N GLN A 64 16.62 -4.61 -3.72
CA GLN A 64 16.43 -3.18 -3.52
C GLN A 64 15.23 -2.95 -2.62
N LEU A 65 15.34 -1.99 -1.72
CA LEU A 65 14.26 -1.42 -0.97
C LEU A 65 14.34 0.10 -1.08
N TRP A 66 13.30 0.73 -1.61
CA TRP A 66 13.16 2.17 -1.56
C TRP A 66 11.98 2.52 -0.68
N SER A 67 12.17 3.47 0.22
CA SER A 67 11.13 3.94 1.13
C SER A 67 11.01 5.45 1.06
N CYS A 68 9.79 5.91 1.22
CA CYS A 68 9.49 7.30 1.51
C CYS A 68 9.98 7.63 2.92
N LEU A 69 10.96 8.54 3.07
CA LEU A 69 11.27 9.17 4.36
C LEU A 69 10.41 10.41 4.53
N ARG A 70 9.63 10.49 5.60
CA ARG A 70 8.80 11.64 5.95
C ARG A 70 9.30 12.34 7.22
N ASN A 71 8.72 13.50 7.55
CA ASN A 71 9.12 14.34 8.68
C ASN A 71 10.58 14.79 8.61
N THR A 72 11.09 14.97 7.40
CA THR A 72 12.44 15.47 7.10
C THR A 72 12.43 16.98 6.87
N THR A 73 13.58 17.58 6.55
CA THR A 73 13.69 18.99 6.13
C THR A 73 13.61 19.16 4.61
N ALA A 74 13.38 18.09 3.84
CA ALA A 74 13.22 18.16 2.39
C ALA A 74 11.87 18.79 2.01
N GLY A 75 11.88 19.62 0.98
CA GLY A 75 10.64 20.11 0.35
C GLY A 75 9.89 21.18 1.11
N GLY A 76 8.57 21.05 1.19
CA GLY A 76 7.63 22.08 1.58
C GLY A 76 7.13 22.00 3.03
N LYS A 77 5.87 22.48 3.24
CA LYS A 77 5.20 22.51 4.55
C LYS A 77 4.16 21.40 4.66
N GLY A 78 3.73 21.08 5.89
CA GLY A 78 2.51 20.34 6.16
C GLY A 78 2.54 18.86 5.73
N GLY A 79 3.65 18.17 5.80
CA GLY A 79 3.78 16.78 5.39
C GLY A 79 4.44 16.61 4.01
N LEU A 80 4.61 17.69 3.26
CA LEU A 80 5.40 17.75 2.03
C LEU A 80 6.90 17.83 2.36
N THR A 81 7.40 16.80 3.02
CA THR A 81 8.76 16.73 3.56
C THR A 81 9.39 15.39 3.24
N ARG A 82 9.13 14.86 2.05
CA ARG A 82 9.40 13.48 1.67
C ARG A 82 10.30 13.38 0.45
N PHE A 83 11.08 12.31 0.43
CA PHE A 83 11.88 11.86 -0.70
C PHE A 83 12.06 10.34 -0.59
N PHE A 84 12.62 9.69 -1.61
CA PHE A 84 12.96 8.27 -1.54
C PHE A 84 14.40 8.08 -1.11
N TYR A 85 14.58 7.24 -0.08
CA TYR A 85 15.85 6.69 0.36
C TYR A 85 15.92 5.21 0.03
N ARG A 86 17.11 4.66 -0.25
CA ARG A 86 17.24 3.28 -0.67
C ARG A 86 18.21 2.47 0.20
N TRP A 87 17.93 1.17 0.28
CA TRP A 87 18.78 0.14 0.85
C TRP A 87 19.00 -0.97 -0.15
N GLU A 88 20.14 -1.68 -0.03
CA GLU A 88 20.49 -2.80 -0.87
C GLU A 88 20.86 -4.02 -0.03
N GLY A 89 20.29 -5.19 -0.35
CA GLY A 89 20.57 -6.48 0.27
C GLY A 89 21.07 -7.52 -0.74
N ARG A 90 21.83 -8.50 -0.28
CA ARG A 90 22.26 -9.61 -1.15
C ARG A 90 21.17 -10.67 -1.27
N ARG A 91 20.49 -10.97 -0.18
CA ARG A 91 19.38 -11.94 -0.13
C ARG A 91 18.20 -11.32 0.59
N LEU A 92 16.99 -11.70 0.18
CA LEU A 92 15.76 -11.24 0.82
C LEU A 92 15.73 -11.56 2.33
N THR A 93 16.38 -12.64 2.72
CA THR A 93 16.43 -13.14 4.11
C THR A 93 17.56 -12.57 4.96
N ASP A 94 18.42 -11.73 4.40
CA ASP A 94 19.49 -11.10 5.18
C ASP A 94 18.92 -9.89 5.96
N PRO A 95 19.24 -9.74 7.24
CA PRO A 95 18.93 -8.52 7.99
C PRO A 95 19.88 -7.38 7.64
N ASN A 96 19.52 -6.15 8.04
CA ASN A 96 20.38 -4.97 8.03
C ASN A 96 20.99 -4.68 6.63
N TRP A 97 20.14 -4.46 5.64
CA TRP A 97 20.59 -4.10 4.30
C TRP A 97 21.37 -2.80 4.31
N GLN A 98 22.32 -2.68 3.39
CA GLN A 98 23.20 -1.52 3.29
C GLN A 98 22.41 -0.26 2.91
N PRO A 99 22.44 0.81 3.73
CA PRO A 99 21.90 2.11 3.31
C PRO A 99 22.74 2.68 2.17
N MET A 100 22.04 3.16 1.12
CA MET A 100 22.65 3.59 -0.14
C MET A 100 22.42 5.09 -0.43
N GLY A 101 21.75 5.81 0.49
CA GLY A 101 21.52 7.24 0.38
C GLY A 101 20.20 7.62 -0.30
N ILE A 102 20.06 8.91 -0.57
CA ILE A 102 18.89 9.49 -1.26
C ILE A 102 18.84 8.95 -2.68
N ALA A 103 17.70 8.33 -3.03
CA ALA A 103 17.49 7.72 -4.32
C ALA A 103 16.77 8.65 -5.32
N MET A 104 15.77 9.39 -4.83
CA MET A 104 14.98 10.30 -5.66
C MET A 104 14.38 11.41 -4.80
N GLU A 105 14.43 12.63 -5.32
CA GLU A 105 13.72 13.80 -4.79
C GLU A 105 12.69 14.26 -5.81
N ALA A 106 11.62 14.92 -5.35
CA ALA A 106 10.63 15.49 -6.26
C ALA A 106 11.29 16.55 -7.18
N ASP A 107 10.91 16.54 -8.44
CA ASP A 107 11.38 17.51 -9.45
C ASP A 107 10.24 18.43 -9.88
N PRO A 108 10.19 19.67 -9.36
CA PRO A 108 9.15 20.64 -9.74
C PRO A 108 9.21 21.05 -11.22
N ALA A 109 10.37 20.90 -11.90
CA ALA A 109 10.49 21.26 -13.32
C ALA A 109 9.63 20.37 -14.20
N VAL A 110 9.38 19.13 -13.77
CA VAL A 110 8.48 18.19 -14.45
C VAL A 110 7.12 18.04 -13.74
N GLY A 111 6.77 18.99 -12.88
CA GLY A 111 5.45 19.14 -12.27
C GLY A 111 5.23 18.34 -11.00
N GLU A 112 6.26 17.71 -10.42
CA GLU A 112 6.13 17.03 -9.14
C GLU A 112 6.05 18.01 -7.96
N THR A 113 5.27 17.69 -6.97
CA THR A 113 5.11 18.50 -5.76
C THR A 113 6.39 18.42 -4.90
N PRO A 114 7.06 19.54 -4.58
CA PRO A 114 8.23 19.53 -3.70
C PRO A 114 7.97 18.80 -2.38
N GLY A 115 8.79 17.81 -2.05
CA GLY A 115 8.62 17.00 -0.84
C GLY A 115 7.38 16.11 -0.86
N GLY A 116 6.79 15.85 -2.01
CA GLY A 116 5.53 15.10 -2.14
C GLY A 116 5.68 13.63 -2.50
N LEU A 117 6.88 13.09 -2.70
CA LEU A 117 7.05 11.69 -3.14
C LEU A 117 6.51 10.70 -2.10
N GLN A 118 5.69 9.75 -2.57
CA GLN A 118 5.01 8.76 -1.72
C GLN A 118 5.02 7.38 -2.37
N ALA A 119 5.14 6.35 -1.54
CA ALA A 119 4.81 4.96 -1.80
C ALA A 119 5.24 4.47 -3.20
N PRO A 120 6.52 4.17 -3.41
CA PRO A 120 6.97 3.57 -4.65
C PRO A 120 6.42 2.15 -4.77
N HIS A 121 6.13 1.72 -6.00
CA HIS A 121 5.86 0.32 -6.35
C HIS A 121 6.59 -0.03 -7.64
N VAL A 122 7.22 -1.20 -7.69
CA VAL A 122 8.05 -1.59 -8.83
C VAL A 122 7.59 -2.92 -9.41
N VAL A 123 7.34 -2.93 -10.71
CA VAL A 123 7.09 -4.15 -11.49
C VAL A 123 8.13 -4.31 -12.59
N LYS A 124 8.51 -5.55 -12.88
CA LYS A 124 9.39 -5.86 -14.01
C LYS A 124 8.57 -6.36 -15.19
N LEU A 125 8.74 -5.73 -16.37
CA LEU A 125 8.13 -6.17 -17.62
C LEU A 125 9.22 -6.32 -18.67
N GLY A 126 9.46 -7.54 -19.12
CA GLY A 126 10.63 -7.86 -19.94
C GLY A 126 11.92 -7.52 -19.19
N ASP A 127 12.79 -6.72 -19.82
CA ASP A 127 14.06 -6.27 -19.23
C ASP A 127 13.99 -4.87 -18.62
N THR A 128 12.79 -4.35 -18.41
CA THR A 128 12.57 -3.01 -17.87
C THR A 128 11.86 -3.09 -16.53
N TRP A 129 12.37 -2.35 -15.55
CA TRP A 129 11.69 -2.09 -14.29
C TRP A 129 10.88 -0.81 -14.41
N HIS A 130 9.62 -0.89 -14.06
CA HIS A 130 8.68 0.23 -14.03
C HIS A 130 8.38 0.56 -12.58
N MET A 131 8.74 1.76 -12.13
CA MET A 131 8.41 2.29 -10.83
C MET A 131 7.23 3.25 -10.95
N PHE A 132 6.21 3.05 -10.15
CA PHE A 132 5.07 3.94 -10.00
C PHE A 132 5.09 4.54 -8.60
N PHE A 133 4.75 5.81 -8.46
CA PHE A 133 4.80 6.50 -7.17
C PHE A 133 3.86 7.71 -7.14
N GLY A 134 3.44 8.12 -5.95
CA GLY A 134 2.68 9.35 -5.75
C GLY A 134 3.59 10.59 -5.66
N ASP A 135 3.09 11.73 -6.13
CA ASP A 135 3.70 13.05 -5.91
C ASP A 135 2.85 13.95 -5.00
N TRP A 136 1.96 13.37 -4.20
CA TRP A 136 0.90 13.97 -3.40
C TRP A 136 -0.45 14.09 -4.14
N VAL A 137 -0.47 14.42 -5.43
CA VAL A 137 -1.68 14.60 -6.24
C VAL A 137 -1.79 13.57 -7.35
N ASN A 138 -0.68 13.31 -8.02
CA ASN A 138 -0.64 12.44 -9.19
C ASN A 138 0.07 11.12 -8.88
N ILE A 139 -0.30 10.09 -9.62
CA ILE A 139 0.56 8.93 -9.81
C ILE A 139 1.51 9.22 -10.95
N CYS A 140 2.79 9.03 -10.69
CA CYS A 140 3.92 9.26 -11.59
C CYS A 140 4.58 7.93 -11.98
N HIS A 141 5.41 7.96 -13.04
CA HIS A 141 6.06 6.78 -13.58
C HIS A 141 7.54 7.04 -13.87
N ALA A 142 8.38 6.09 -13.54
CA ALA A 142 9.80 6.06 -13.92
C ALA A 142 10.20 4.66 -14.40
N VAL A 143 11.24 4.56 -15.20
CA VAL A 143 11.75 3.30 -15.76
C VAL A 143 13.23 3.12 -15.49
N SER A 144 13.66 1.86 -15.47
CA SER A 144 15.04 1.48 -15.27
C SER A 144 15.41 0.25 -16.09
N SER A 145 16.62 0.19 -16.61
CA SER A 145 17.18 -1.00 -17.26
C SER A 145 17.98 -1.89 -16.30
N ASP A 146 18.34 -1.37 -15.12
CA ASP A 146 19.13 -2.08 -14.11
C ASP A 146 18.36 -2.39 -12.82
N GLY A 147 17.18 -1.74 -12.62
CA GLY A 147 16.40 -1.84 -11.40
C GLY A 147 16.97 -1.05 -10.23
N LYS A 148 17.94 -0.16 -10.46
CA LYS A 148 18.62 0.66 -9.44
C LYS A 148 18.59 2.15 -9.74
N THR A 149 18.66 2.52 -11.02
CA THR A 149 18.67 3.89 -11.49
C THR A 149 17.42 4.14 -12.33
N PHE A 150 16.53 4.97 -11.82
CA PHE A 150 15.25 5.24 -12.48
C PHE A 150 15.23 6.60 -13.16
N THR A 151 14.74 6.61 -14.39
CA THR A 151 14.48 7.82 -15.18
C THR A 151 12.99 8.05 -15.30
N ARG A 152 12.55 9.27 -15.02
CA ARG A 152 11.14 9.68 -15.11
C ARG A 152 10.60 9.55 -16.54
N VAL A 153 9.40 9.03 -16.67
CA VAL A 153 8.66 9.02 -17.93
C VAL A 153 7.88 10.32 -18.03
N ILE A 154 8.24 11.13 -19.02
CA ILE A 154 7.60 12.42 -19.25
C ILE A 154 6.39 12.22 -20.16
N GLN A 155 5.22 12.64 -19.70
CA GLN A 155 3.98 12.59 -20.46
C GLN A 155 3.98 13.65 -21.59
N PRO A 156 3.08 13.56 -22.59
CA PRO A 156 3.00 14.55 -23.67
C PRO A 156 2.79 16.00 -23.24
N ASN A 157 2.31 16.22 -22.01
CA ASN A 157 2.16 17.57 -21.42
C ASN A 157 3.43 18.11 -20.76
N GLY A 158 4.55 17.39 -20.87
CA GLY A 158 5.85 17.77 -20.28
C GLY A 158 5.96 17.47 -18.76
N LYS A 159 5.04 16.70 -18.17
CA LYS A 159 5.02 16.36 -16.73
C LYS A 159 5.15 14.86 -16.52
N THR A 160 5.44 14.44 -15.28
CA THR A 160 5.53 13.03 -14.88
C THR A 160 4.18 12.43 -14.49
N GLY A 161 3.22 13.26 -14.04
CA GLY A 161 1.91 12.80 -13.59
C GLY A 161 1.12 12.11 -14.70
N MET A 162 0.73 10.86 -14.49
CA MET A 162 -0.07 10.08 -15.43
C MET A 162 -1.56 10.28 -15.22
N PHE A 163 -2.00 10.24 -13.94
CA PHE A 163 -3.40 10.45 -13.56
C PHE A 163 -3.50 10.90 -12.09
N SER A 164 -4.66 11.46 -11.74
CA SER A 164 -5.05 11.82 -10.38
C SER A 164 -6.56 11.67 -10.22
N GLU A 165 -7.04 11.77 -8.99
CA GLU A 165 -8.49 11.82 -8.68
C GLU A 165 -9.03 13.25 -8.54
N GLY A 166 -8.20 14.23 -8.89
CA GLY A 166 -8.55 15.65 -8.90
C GLY A 166 -7.41 16.55 -8.41
N PRO A 167 -7.49 17.87 -8.61
CA PRO A 167 -6.39 18.79 -8.37
C PRO A 167 -5.98 18.89 -6.89
N ASP A 168 -6.88 18.62 -5.97
CA ASP A 168 -6.63 18.69 -4.52
C ASP A 168 -6.87 17.34 -3.82
N VAL A 169 -6.93 16.25 -4.59
CA VAL A 169 -7.15 14.91 -4.07
C VAL A 169 -5.83 14.16 -3.95
N ASN A 170 -5.45 13.81 -2.72
CA ASN A 170 -4.26 12.98 -2.51
C ASN A 170 -4.49 11.60 -3.15
N THR A 171 -3.64 11.26 -4.13
CA THR A 171 -3.66 10.02 -4.89
C THR A 171 -2.28 9.36 -4.75
N ARG A 172 -2.21 8.19 -4.10
CA ARG A 172 -0.93 7.55 -3.71
C ARG A 172 -1.03 6.05 -3.51
N ASP A 173 0.02 5.45 -2.99
CA ASP A 173 0.10 4.05 -2.54
C ASP A 173 -0.29 3.07 -3.66
N ILE A 174 0.21 3.33 -4.87
CA ILE A 174 -0.14 2.52 -6.02
C ILE A 174 0.53 1.14 -5.95
N MET A 175 -0.20 0.13 -6.36
CA MET A 175 0.25 -1.25 -6.54
C MET A 175 -0.32 -1.80 -7.85
N LEU A 176 0.48 -2.55 -8.60
CA LEU A 176 0.07 -3.12 -9.88
C LEU A 176 0.00 -4.65 -9.83
N LEU A 177 -1.12 -5.19 -10.28
CA LEU A 177 -1.31 -6.63 -10.51
C LEU A 177 -1.57 -6.89 -12.00
N HIS A 178 -0.82 -7.79 -12.62
CA HIS A 178 -1.16 -8.27 -13.96
C HIS A 178 -2.21 -9.38 -13.88
N HIS A 179 -3.35 -9.16 -14.54
CA HIS A 179 -4.43 -10.15 -14.61
C HIS A 179 -5.11 -10.11 -15.98
N GLY A 180 -5.24 -11.28 -16.60
CA GLY A 180 -5.68 -11.39 -17.99
C GLY A 180 -4.68 -10.71 -18.93
N ASP A 181 -5.18 -9.82 -19.77
CA ASP A 181 -4.41 -9.02 -20.72
C ASP A 181 -4.11 -7.59 -20.22
N ARG A 182 -4.44 -7.29 -18.95
CA ARG A 182 -4.35 -5.94 -18.40
C ARG A 182 -3.61 -5.88 -17.08
N TRP A 183 -3.04 -4.71 -16.80
CA TRP A 183 -2.57 -4.30 -15.50
C TRP A 183 -3.70 -3.64 -14.71
N HIS A 184 -3.86 -4.07 -13.48
CA HIS A 184 -4.77 -3.51 -12.49
C HIS A 184 -3.95 -2.68 -11.52
N ALA A 185 -4.14 -1.37 -11.53
CA ALA A 185 -3.49 -0.44 -10.61
C ALA A 185 -4.45 -0.13 -9.47
N TYR A 186 -4.16 -0.67 -8.30
CA TYR A 186 -4.85 -0.33 -7.05
C TYR A 186 -4.11 0.80 -6.38
N TYR A 187 -4.81 1.76 -5.83
CA TYR A 187 -4.20 2.91 -5.18
C TYR A 187 -5.12 3.54 -4.15
N THR A 188 -4.52 4.23 -3.19
CA THR A 188 -5.26 5.03 -2.21
C THR A 188 -5.69 6.36 -2.83
N CYS A 189 -6.95 6.74 -2.65
CA CYS A 189 -7.44 8.05 -3.01
C CYS A 189 -8.30 8.65 -1.88
N HIS A 190 -8.27 10.00 -1.73
CA HIS A 190 -8.95 10.71 -0.65
C HIS A 190 -9.94 11.77 -1.13
N PRO A 191 -10.91 11.45 -2.01
CA PRO A 191 -11.94 12.41 -2.37
C PRO A 191 -12.75 12.79 -1.12
N ASN A 192 -13.02 14.09 -0.96
CA ASN A 192 -13.75 14.62 0.20
C ASN A 192 -13.12 14.23 1.55
N ASN A 193 -11.79 14.03 1.60
CA ASN A 193 -11.05 13.60 2.78
C ASN A 193 -11.54 12.25 3.35
N GLN A 194 -11.96 11.33 2.49
CA GLN A 194 -12.36 9.96 2.81
C GLN A 194 -11.38 8.97 2.21
N GLY A 195 -10.87 8.03 3.00
CA GLY A 195 -9.93 6.98 2.53
C GLY A 195 -10.67 5.92 1.71
N MET A 196 -10.21 5.69 0.48
CA MET A 196 -10.73 4.68 -0.44
C MET A 196 -9.59 3.97 -1.14
N ASP A 197 -9.78 2.70 -1.47
CA ASP A 197 -8.95 2.00 -2.44
C ASP A 197 -9.65 2.05 -3.80
N CYS A 198 -8.95 2.62 -4.77
CA CYS A 198 -9.41 2.82 -6.13
C CYS A 198 -8.67 1.90 -7.09
N LEU A 199 -9.25 1.64 -8.25
CA LEU A 199 -8.70 0.83 -9.33
C LEU A 199 -8.78 1.58 -10.65
N ARG A 200 -7.66 1.55 -11.39
CA ARG A 200 -7.62 1.81 -12.84
C ARG A 200 -6.97 0.64 -13.55
N THR A 201 -7.29 0.44 -14.81
CA THR A 201 -6.66 -0.61 -15.63
C THR A 201 -5.98 -0.03 -16.85
N THR A 202 -4.91 -0.71 -17.32
CA THR A 202 -4.17 -0.34 -18.53
C THR A 202 -3.61 -1.57 -19.23
N GLY A 203 -3.41 -1.45 -20.53
CA GLY A 203 -2.67 -2.45 -21.31
C GLY A 203 -1.26 -2.00 -21.69
N ASP A 204 -0.92 -0.71 -21.52
CA ASP A 204 0.28 -0.11 -22.09
C ASP A 204 0.98 0.93 -21.19
N PHE A 205 0.50 1.12 -19.95
CA PHE A 205 0.95 2.16 -19.01
C PHE A 205 0.81 3.60 -19.49
N ALA A 206 0.24 3.81 -20.67
CA ALA A 206 0.02 5.13 -21.26
C ALA A 206 -1.45 5.57 -21.17
N ARG A 207 -2.37 4.63 -21.39
CA ARG A 207 -3.81 4.89 -21.36
C ARG A 207 -4.45 4.14 -20.21
N TRP A 208 -5.14 4.86 -19.35
CA TRP A 208 -5.77 4.35 -18.15
C TRP A 208 -7.29 4.42 -18.24
N SER A 209 -7.98 3.42 -17.69
CA SER A 209 -9.44 3.47 -17.56
C SER A 209 -9.88 4.59 -16.61
N ASP A 210 -11.17 4.84 -16.57
CA ASP A 210 -11.76 5.61 -15.46
C ASP A 210 -11.53 4.90 -14.13
N SER A 211 -11.55 5.67 -13.05
CA SER A 211 -11.41 5.19 -11.69
C SER A 211 -12.66 4.46 -11.20
N THR A 212 -12.44 3.38 -10.45
CA THR A 212 -13.50 2.64 -9.77
C THR A 212 -13.11 2.41 -8.32
N VAL A 213 -14.00 2.68 -7.36
CA VAL A 213 -13.77 2.35 -5.94
C VAL A 213 -13.95 0.86 -5.75
N VAL A 214 -12.92 0.17 -5.24
CA VAL A 214 -12.92 -1.29 -5.03
C VAL A 214 -13.09 -1.68 -3.56
N ALA A 215 -12.69 -0.79 -2.62
CA ALA A 215 -12.90 -1.00 -1.20
C ALA A 215 -13.07 0.34 -0.47
N PHE A 216 -14.06 0.41 0.44
CA PHE A 216 -14.38 1.62 1.17
C PHE A 216 -15.19 1.32 2.44
N GLY A 217 -14.95 2.10 3.51
CA GLY A 217 -15.75 2.05 4.73
C GLY A 217 -15.57 0.74 5.52
N GLY A 218 -16.67 0.18 5.98
CA GLY A 218 -16.69 -0.97 6.89
C GLY A 218 -16.36 -0.59 8.32
N GLN A 219 -15.78 -1.50 9.10
CA GLN A 219 -15.45 -1.29 10.52
C GLN A 219 -14.42 -0.17 10.75
N ALA A 220 -13.58 0.12 9.74
CA ALA A 220 -12.61 1.22 9.82
C ALA A 220 -13.24 2.61 9.67
N GLY A 221 -14.50 2.68 9.24
CA GLY A 221 -15.18 3.93 8.95
C GLY A 221 -14.74 4.55 7.63
N THR A 222 -14.95 5.86 7.48
CA THR A 222 -14.72 6.58 6.21
C THR A 222 -13.68 7.70 6.32
N GLY A 223 -12.95 7.78 7.43
CA GLY A 223 -11.89 8.78 7.60
C GLY A 223 -10.74 8.60 6.62
N PRO A 224 -9.86 9.60 6.44
CA PRO A 224 -8.78 9.55 5.44
C PRO A 224 -7.78 8.41 5.66
N TRP A 225 -7.73 7.80 6.85
CA TRP A 225 -6.85 6.69 7.18
C TRP A 225 -7.58 5.34 7.30
N SER A 226 -8.82 5.27 6.80
CA SER A 226 -9.60 4.04 6.86
C SER A 226 -9.29 3.06 5.72
N ALA A 227 -8.59 3.52 4.67
CA ALA A 227 -8.13 2.71 3.56
C ALA A 227 -6.85 3.33 3.01
N GLU A 228 -5.73 2.61 3.15
CA GLU A 228 -4.40 3.03 2.72
C GLU A 228 -3.58 1.81 2.26
N CYS A 229 -2.58 2.04 1.43
CA CYS A 229 -1.59 1.06 1.01
C CYS A 229 -2.21 -0.26 0.53
N PRO A 230 -3.11 -0.24 -0.48
CA PRO A 230 -3.67 -1.46 -1.02
C PRO A 230 -2.59 -2.35 -1.62
N HIS A 231 -2.58 -3.63 -1.27
CA HIS A 231 -1.73 -4.62 -1.90
C HIS A 231 -2.56 -5.85 -2.26
N VAL A 232 -2.63 -6.21 -3.54
CA VAL A 232 -3.47 -7.30 -4.02
C VAL A 232 -2.64 -8.49 -4.44
N VAL A 233 -2.95 -9.66 -3.88
CA VAL A 233 -2.34 -10.95 -4.25
C VAL A 233 -3.37 -11.82 -4.95
N LYS A 234 -2.98 -12.44 -6.05
CA LYS A 234 -3.74 -13.47 -6.73
C LYS A 234 -3.14 -14.84 -6.41
N LEU A 235 -3.91 -15.74 -5.79
CA LEU A 235 -3.48 -17.13 -5.51
C LEU A 235 -4.01 -18.12 -6.52
N GLY A 236 -5.22 -17.96 -7.00
CA GLY A 236 -5.88 -18.79 -8.00
C GLY A 236 -6.53 -17.93 -9.08
N ASP A 237 -7.24 -18.56 -10.02
CA ASP A 237 -7.83 -17.80 -11.12
C ASP A 237 -8.88 -16.78 -10.65
N ASN A 238 -9.64 -17.13 -9.61
CA ASN A 238 -10.68 -16.29 -9.02
C ASN A 238 -10.44 -16.06 -7.51
N ASP A 239 -9.19 -16.05 -7.07
CA ASP A 239 -8.84 -15.85 -5.67
C ASP A 239 -7.94 -14.64 -5.51
N PHE A 240 -8.55 -13.49 -5.22
CA PHE A 240 -7.87 -12.21 -5.02
C PHE A 240 -7.95 -11.80 -3.54
N TYR A 241 -6.82 -11.36 -3.00
CA TYR A 241 -6.69 -10.95 -1.61
C TYR A 241 -6.18 -9.52 -1.55
N LEU A 242 -7.02 -8.59 -1.10
CA LEU A 242 -6.63 -7.21 -0.84
C LEU A 242 -6.16 -7.07 0.61
N PHE A 243 -4.93 -6.68 0.78
CA PHE A 243 -4.36 -6.20 2.03
C PHE A 243 -4.56 -4.69 2.08
N ARG A 244 -5.37 -4.19 3.00
CA ARG A 244 -5.71 -2.78 3.16
C ARG A 244 -5.29 -2.31 4.55
N THR A 245 -4.38 -1.36 4.62
CA THR A 245 -3.99 -0.75 5.89
C THR A 245 -5.09 0.18 6.38
N GLN A 246 -5.44 0.06 7.66
CA GLN A 246 -6.52 0.80 8.29
C GLN A 246 -6.09 1.26 9.67
N SER A 247 -6.47 2.48 10.03
CA SER A 247 -6.37 2.97 11.41
C SER A 247 -7.73 2.86 12.07
N TYR A 248 -7.88 1.95 13.02
CA TYR A 248 -9.08 1.79 13.81
C TYR A 248 -9.10 2.77 14.97
N GLY A 249 -10.26 3.33 15.29
CA GLY A 249 -10.43 4.21 16.44
C GLY A 249 -9.65 5.52 16.33
N GLY A 250 -9.35 5.95 15.11
CA GLY A 250 -8.79 7.28 14.87
C GLY A 250 -9.77 8.37 15.33
N PRO A 251 -9.26 9.55 15.71
CA PRO A 251 -10.11 10.62 16.21
C PRO A 251 -11.10 11.03 15.15
N GLU A 252 -12.31 11.31 15.56
CA GLU A 252 -13.37 11.87 14.73
C GLU A 252 -12.97 13.20 14.07
N LYS A 253 -11.88 13.83 14.49
CA LYS A 253 -11.33 15.08 13.92
C LYS A 253 -9.81 15.15 14.10
N GLY A 254 -9.05 14.68 13.11
CA GLY A 254 -7.76 15.26 12.74
C GLY A 254 -6.55 15.18 13.69
N ASP A 255 -6.64 14.66 14.90
CA ASP A 255 -5.47 14.51 15.76
C ASP A 255 -4.79 13.16 15.50
N ILE A 256 -3.82 13.14 14.58
CA ILE A 256 -3.07 11.95 14.20
C ILE A 256 -2.34 11.28 15.37
N ARG A 257 -2.11 12.00 16.47
CA ARG A 257 -1.47 11.47 17.68
C ARG A 257 -2.37 10.53 18.49
N LYS A 258 -3.66 10.49 18.18
CA LYS A 258 -4.65 9.64 18.83
C LYS A 258 -5.06 8.43 17.98
N ARG A 259 -4.35 8.14 16.90
CA ARG A 259 -4.59 6.92 16.11
C ARG A 259 -4.33 5.70 17.00
N GLY A 260 -5.23 4.74 16.95
CA GLY A 260 -4.91 3.39 17.36
C GLY A 260 -3.82 2.80 16.45
N PRO A 261 -3.17 1.70 16.83
CA PRO A 261 -2.18 1.06 15.98
C PRO A 261 -2.79 0.74 14.61
N ALA A 262 -2.03 1.00 13.55
CA ALA A 262 -2.44 0.62 12.21
C ALA A 262 -2.53 -0.91 12.13
N LYS A 263 -3.56 -1.40 11.43
CA LYS A 263 -3.76 -2.82 11.16
C LYS A 263 -4.00 -3.00 9.67
N THR A 264 -3.64 -4.14 9.16
CA THR A 264 -3.98 -4.52 7.80
C THR A 264 -5.12 -5.52 7.82
N SER A 265 -6.25 -5.12 7.24
CA SER A 265 -7.37 -6.02 6.98
C SER A 265 -7.17 -6.70 5.65
N VAL A 266 -7.42 -8.02 5.62
CA VAL A 266 -7.32 -8.83 4.41
C VAL A 266 -8.72 -9.17 3.95
N TYR A 267 -9.05 -8.74 2.75
CA TYR A 267 -10.33 -9.00 2.09
C TYR A 267 -10.13 -10.04 0.99
N HIS A 268 -11.07 -10.95 0.82
CA HIS A 268 -11.07 -11.94 -0.25
C HIS A 268 -12.23 -11.71 -1.21
N SER A 269 -11.96 -11.84 -2.51
CA SER A 269 -12.95 -11.72 -3.57
C SER A 269 -12.60 -12.60 -4.77
N ALA A 270 -13.62 -13.06 -5.47
CA ALA A 270 -13.47 -13.67 -6.80
C ALA A 270 -13.38 -12.63 -7.93
N ASP A 271 -13.66 -11.37 -7.63
CA ASP A 271 -13.63 -10.25 -8.57
C ASP A 271 -12.50 -9.28 -8.17
N PRO A 272 -11.48 -9.06 -9.01
CA PRO A 272 -10.40 -8.13 -8.72
C PRO A 272 -10.83 -6.65 -8.64
N ALA A 273 -12.06 -6.32 -9.08
CA ALA A 273 -12.60 -4.97 -9.02
C ALA A 273 -13.55 -4.73 -7.82
N MET A 274 -13.68 -5.69 -6.89
CA MET A 274 -14.62 -5.55 -5.77
C MET A 274 -14.14 -6.28 -4.50
N PHE A 275 -13.75 -5.52 -3.48
CA PHE A 275 -13.38 -6.05 -2.15
C PHE A 275 -14.31 -5.56 -1.03
N GLY A 276 -15.37 -4.84 -1.37
CA GLY A 276 -16.45 -4.46 -0.48
C GLY A 276 -16.54 -2.97 -0.18
N ILE A 277 -17.73 -2.42 -0.37
CA ILE A 277 -18.12 -1.06 0.00
C ILE A 277 -19.10 -1.19 1.18
N ASN A 278 -18.62 -0.89 2.41
CA ASN A 278 -19.37 -1.12 3.66
C ASN A 278 -19.83 -2.59 3.85
N GLN A 279 -19.01 -3.56 3.39
CA GLN A 279 -19.41 -4.97 3.31
C GLN A 279 -18.39 -5.93 3.97
N ASP A 280 -17.77 -5.53 5.09
CA ASP A 280 -16.83 -6.37 5.84
C ASP A 280 -17.40 -7.77 6.14
N GLY A 281 -18.71 -7.85 6.45
CA GLY A 281 -19.37 -9.13 6.68
C GLY A 281 -19.27 -10.13 5.53
N LYS A 282 -19.03 -9.65 4.29
CA LYS A 282 -18.92 -10.49 3.10
C LYS A 282 -17.47 -10.75 2.71
N TYR A 283 -16.61 -9.76 2.77
CA TYR A 283 -15.28 -9.79 2.14
C TYR A 283 -14.12 -9.87 3.14
N LEU A 284 -14.25 -9.32 4.36
CA LEU A 284 -13.17 -9.33 5.35
C LEU A 284 -12.88 -10.76 5.81
N LEU A 285 -11.68 -11.23 5.57
CA LEU A 285 -11.21 -12.58 5.91
C LEU A 285 -10.51 -12.61 7.27
N CYS A 286 -9.52 -11.76 7.46
CA CYS A 286 -8.75 -11.66 8.70
C CYS A 286 -8.12 -10.27 8.86
N THR A 287 -7.44 -10.05 9.98
CA THR A 287 -6.68 -8.85 10.27
C THR A 287 -5.29 -9.24 10.74
N LEU A 288 -4.27 -8.54 10.22
CA LEU A 288 -2.87 -8.68 10.60
C LEU A 288 -2.40 -7.42 11.35
N SER A 289 -1.61 -7.60 12.41
CA SER A 289 -0.98 -6.50 13.16
C SER A 289 0.27 -6.00 12.44
N VAL A 290 0.08 -5.44 11.25
CA VAL A 290 1.13 -4.86 10.40
C VAL A 290 0.59 -3.61 9.72
N ALA A 291 1.48 -2.73 9.24
CA ALA A 291 1.14 -1.55 8.48
C ALA A 291 1.86 -1.54 7.13
N ALA A 292 1.17 -1.07 6.09
CA ALA A 292 1.66 -0.92 4.71
C ALA A 292 2.40 -2.16 4.20
N PRO A 293 1.77 -3.36 4.21
CA PRO A 293 2.48 -4.57 3.82
C PRO A 293 2.70 -4.65 2.31
N GLU A 294 3.88 -5.15 1.94
CA GLU A 294 4.23 -5.64 0.61
C GLU A 294 4.33 -7.16 0.65
N ILE A 295 3.64 -7.86 -0.24
CA ILE A 295 3.69 -9.33 -0.33
C ILE A 295 4.60 -9.73 -1.47
N ILE A 296 5.63 -10.47 -1.16
CA ILE A 296 6.70 -10.85 -2.09
C ILE A 296 6.65 -12.37 -2.29
N LEU A 297 6.57 -12.80 -3.54
CA LEU A 297 6.77 -14.21 -3.90
C LEU A 297 8.18 -14.38 -4.45
N HIS A 298 8.99 -15.18 -3.77
CA HIS A 298 10.35 -15.47 -4.19
C HIS A 298 10.66 -16.98 -4.02
N GLU A 299 11.09 -17.62 -5.09
CA GLU A 299 11.43 -19.06 -5.12
C GLU A 299 10.34 -19.98 -4.54
N GLY A 300 9.06 -19.64 -4.83
CA GLY A 300 7.91 -20.41 -4.36
C GLY A 300 7.50 -20.14 -2.90
N GLN A 301 8.24 -19.30 -2.17
CA GLN A 301 7.92 -18.89 -0.81
C GLN A 301 7.35 -17.47 -0.81
N TYR A 302 6.23 -17.27 -0.09
CA TYR A 302 5.70 -15.95 0.18
C TYR A 302 6.40 -15.31 1.38
N TYR A 303 6.64 -14.01 1.25
CA TYR A 303 7.15 -13.15 2.32
C TYR A 303 6.22 -11.95 2.48
N ILE A 304 6.23 -11.37 3.65
CA ILE A 304 5.57 -10.11 3.96
C ILE A 304 6.61 -9.12 4.46
N ALA A 305 6.75 -8.01 3.77
CA ALA A 305 7.48 -6.86 4.27
C ALA A 305 6.48 -5.88 4.89
N ALA A 306 6.83 -5.21 5.98
CA ALA A 306 5.95 -4.26 6.65
C ALA A 306 6.76 -3.24 7.45
N LEU A 307 6.12 -2.11 7.77
CA LEU A 307 6.68 -1.14 8.70
C LEU A 307 6.87 -1.79 10.08
N ASN A 308 7.91 -1.37 10.79
CA ASN A 308 8.11 -1.76 12.17
C ASN A 308 7.06 -1.07 13.04
N GLU A 309 6.00 -1.81 13.38
CA GLU A 309 4.84 -1.28 14.05
C GLU A 309 5.18 -0.73 15.43
N GLY A 310 4.65 0.44 15.75
CA GLY A 310 4.83 1.11 17.03
C GLY A 310 6.02 2.06 17.11
N ALA A 311 7.14 1.76 16.46
CA ALA A 311 8.32 2.61 16.44
C ALA A 311 8.44 3.45 15.17
N LEU A 312 7.94 2.97 14.02
CA LEU A 312 8.12 3.55 12.67
C LEU A 312 9.60 3.85 12.36
N ASP A 313 10.49 3.01 12.86
CA ASP A 313 11.93 3.19 12.80
C ASP A 313 12.60 2.30 11.75
N GLY A 314 11.81 1.60 10.94
CA GLY A 314 12.33 0.73 9.92
C GLY A 314 11.31 -0.17 9.24
N ILE A 315 11.84 -1.00 8.34
CA ILE A 315 11.08 -1.99 7.58
C ILE A 315 11.63 -3.37 7.91
N ARG A 316 10.73 -4.30 8.14
CA ARG A 316 11.03 -5.69 8.49
C ARG A 316 10.36 -6.65 7.52
N ILE A 317 10.93 -7.84 7.39
CA ILE A 317 10.38 -8.91 6.55
C ILE A 317 10.15 -10.16 7.43
N ALA A 318 9.15 -10.95 7.10
CA ALA A 318 8.92 -12.29 7.64
C ALA A 318 8.46 -13.23 6.52
N LYS A 319 8.51 -14.53 6.77
CA LYS A 319 7.81 -15.48 5.89
C LYS A 319 6.30 -15.34 6.07
N LEU A 320 5.59 -15.54 5.00
CA LEU A 320 4.13 -15.62 4.97
C LEU A 320 3.71 -16.99 4.47
N LYS A 321 2.71 -17.57 5.11
CA LYS A 321 2.07 -18.78 4.63
C LYS A 321 0.58 -18.58 4.43
N TRP A 322 0.03 -19.33 3.50
CA TRP A 322 -1.39 -19.44 3.25
C TRP A 322 -1.89 -20.73 3.91
N ALA A 323 -2.68 -20.61 4.95
CA ALA A 323 -3.17 -21.74 5.73
C ALA A 323 -4.68 -21.91 5.50
N LYS A 324 -5.17 -23.13 5.55
CA LYS A 324 -6.62 -23.38 5.64
C LYS A 324 -7.15 -22.71 6.91
N PRO A 325 -8.42 -22.24 6.90
CA PRO A 325 -9.06 -21.63 8.06
C PRO A 325 -9.00 -22.49 9.31
#